data_3c6154298ce62c3d6278a54db274d36b
#
_entry.id   3c6154298ce62c3d6278a54db274d36b
#
_cell.length_a   1.000
_cell.length_b   1.000
_cell.length_c   1.000
_cell.angle_alpha   90.00
_cell.angle_beta   90.00
_cell.angle_gamma   90.00
#
_symmetry.space_group_name_H-M   'P 1'
#
loop_
_entity.id
_entity.type
_entity.pdbx_description
1 polymer ?
#
loop_
_entity_poly.entity_id
_entity_poly.type
_entity_poly.pdbx_seq_one_letter_code
_entity_poly.pdbx_strand_id
1 'polypeptide(L)'
;MDWKKSLTSTLKSVSLSIAVVLSVTNIAYSEELGEPEKDELKFGFIKLTDMAPIAIAYENGYFEDEGLYVTIEAQANWKVLLNGVIDGSLDGAHMLAGQPIAATMGYGTKADIITPFSMDLNGNGITVSNEIWKKMKPAIPKMADGRPVHPIKADSLKPVIEGLKSEGKPFKMGMVFPVSTHNYELRYWLAAGGIHPGYYAPHKGDTSGQIDAEALLSVTPPPQMPSTMEAGTIHGYCVGEPWNQQAVFKNIGVPVVTDYEIWKDNPEKVFGITAEFAEKYPNTTIRLTRALIRAAKWLDENNNANRPAAVKILSQSNYVGADYDVIANSMTGTFEYEKGDKREVPDFNVFFRYNATYPYYSDAIWYLTQMRRWGQISDEQTDAWYADVAKKVYRPDIYMAAVKSLIE
;
A
#
# COMPACT_ATOMS: atom_id res chain seq x y z
N MET A 1 -24.57 17.62 -65.98
CA MET A 1 -24.21 18.15 -64.63
C MET A 1 -23.44 17.06 -63.90
N ASP A 2 -22.15 17.23 -63.81
CA ASP A 2 -21.19 16.16 -63.59
C ASP A 2 -20.91 16.02 -62.06
N TRP A 3 -21.65 15.14 -61.41
CA TRP A 3 -21.61 14.94 -59.96
C TRP A 3 -20.29 14.31 -59.45
N LYS A 4 -19.48 13.77 -60.37
CA LYS A 4 -18.16 13.21 -60.02
C LYS A 4 -17.12 14.27 -59.66
N LYS A 5 -17.30 15.51 -60.10
CA LYS A 5 -16.39 16.61 -59.71
C LYS A 5 -16.68 17.21 -58.36
N SER A 6 -17.88 17.00 -57.79
CA SER A 6 -18.24 17.48 -56.47
C SER A 6 -17.68 16.59 -55.33
N LEU A 7 -17.56 15.27 -55.58
CA LEU A 7 -17.06 14.33 -54.57
C LEU A 7 -15.55 14.39 -54.35
N THR A 8 -14.80 14.75 -55.45
CA THR A 8 -13.33 14.84 -55.33
C THR A 8 -12.85 16.13 -54.66
N SER A 9 -13.65 17.20 -54.69
CA SER A 9 -13.31 18.44 -53.99
C SER A 9 -13.57 18.37 -52.51
N THR A 10 -14.65 17.64 -52.14
CA THR A 10 -15.01 17.44 -50.71
C THR A 10 -14.03 16.50 -50.00
N LEU A 11 -13.56 15.46 -50.69
CA LEU A 11 -12.55 14.54 -50.16
C LEU A 11 -11.19 15.18 -49.98
N LYS A 12 -10.79 16.10 -50.89
CA LYS A 12 -9.53 16.84 -50.75
C LYS A 12 -9.55 17.86 -49.61
N SER A 13 -10.67 18.51 -49.36
CA SER A 13 -10.79 19.44 -48.23
C SER A 13 -10.87 18.74 -46.88
N VAL A 14 -11.48 17.55 -46.81
CA VAL A 14 -11.53 16.75 -45.57
C VAL A 14 -10.13 16.16 -45.24
N SER A 15 -9.41 15.69 -46.26
CA SER A 15 -8.04 15.17 -46.08
C SER A 15 -7.05 16.27 -45.64
N LEU A 16 -7.22 17.48 -46.13
CA LEU A 16 -6.35 18.61 -45.76
C LEU A 16 -6.65 19.11 -44.34
N SER A 17 -7.92 19.09 -43.92
CA SER A 17 -8.32 19.46 -42.56
C SER A 17 -7.85 18.45 -41.51
N ILE A 18 -7.87 17.15 -41.82
CA ILE A 18 -7.36 16.10 -40.94
C ILE A 18 -5.83 16.15 -40.81
N ALA A 19 -5.12 16.46 -41.92
CA ALA A 19 -3.67 16.61 -41.88
C ALA A 19 -3.21 17.84 -41.08
N VAL A 20 -3.96 18.93 -41.12
CA VAL A 20 -3.67 20.15 -40.34
C VAL A 20 -3.99 19.93 -38.85
N VAL A 21 -5.05 19.19 -38.52
CA VAL A 21 -5.39 18.87 -37.10
C VAL A 21 -4.38 17.90 -36.52
N LEU A 22 -3.87 16.92 -37.27
CA LEU A 22 -2.83 15.98 -36.82
C LEU A 22 -1.46 16.66 -36.66
N SER A 23 -1.16 17.68 -37.45
CA SER A 23 0.10 18.40 -37.31
C SER A 23 0.11 19.44 -36.19
N VAL A 24 -1.06 19.91 -35.74
CA VAL A 24 -1.17 20.84 -34.60
C VAL A 24 -1.14 20.08 -33.25
N THR A 25 -1.56 18.82 -33.23
CA THR A 25 -1.49 18.00 -31.99
C THR A 25 -0.10 17.45 -31.70
N ASN A 26 0.81 17.42 -32.69
CA ASN A 26 2.18 16.94 -32.48
C ASN A 26 3.19 18.03 -32.08
N ILE A 27 2.79 19.30 -31.97
CA ILE A 27 3.70 20.40 -31.59
C ILE A 27 3.66 20.73 -30.08
N ALA A 28 2.78 20.06 -29.29
CA ALA A 28 2.53 20.43 -27.89
C ALA A 28 3.22 19.55 -26.83
N TYR A 29 4.16 18.65 -27.16
CA TYR A 29 4.70 17.69 -26.22
C TYR A 29 6.22 17.47 -26.27
N SER A 30 6.99 18.50 -26.49
CA SER A 30 8.43 18.48 -26.17
C SER A 30 8.82 19.74 -25.43
N GLU A 31 8.19 19.98 -24.27
CA GLU A 31 8.85 20.82 -23.28
C GLU A 31 9.80 19.90 -22.51
N GLU A 32 11.08 20.17 -22.67
CA GLU A 32 12.13 19.58 -21.84
C GLU A 32 11.79 19.82 -20.37
N LEU A 33 11.87 18.78 -19.54
CA LEU A 33 11.56 18.89 -18.12
C LEU A 33 12.44 19.94 -17.47
N GLY A 34 11.84 20.97 -16.87
CA GLY A 34 12.55 22.07 -16.23
C GLY A 34 13.33 21.64 -14.97
N GLU A 35 14.20 22.53 -14.49
CA GLU A 35 14.88 22.35 -13.21
C GLU A 35 13.87 22.22 -12.06
N PRO A 36 14.22 21.53 -10.96
CA PRO A 36 13.33 21.42 -9.81
C PRO A 36 13.12 22.80 -9.15
N GLU A 37 11.88 23.14 -8.86
CA GLU A 37 11.54 24.40 -8.18
C GLU A 37 11.94 24.35 -6.70
N LYS A 38 11.99 23.14 -6.12
CA LYS A 38 12.48 22.86 -4.79
C LYS A 38 13.35 21.61 -4.86
N ASP A 39 14.59 21.70 -4.50
CA ASP A 39 15.59 20.63 -4.60
C ASP A 39 15.92 19.97 -3.26
N GLU A 40 15.79 20.68 -2.14
CA GLU A 40 15.97 20.11 -0.80
C GLU A 40 14.63 19.59 -0.28
N LEU A 41 14.53 18.28 -0.07
CA LEU A 41 13.29 17.59 0.28
C LEU A 41 13.48 16.71 1.51
N LYS A 42 12.43 16.61 2.33
CA LYS A 42 12.36 15.73 3.48
C LYS A 42 11.21 14.76 3.31
N PHE A 43 11.50 13.45 3.31
CA PHE A 43 10.50 12.39 3.18
C PHE A 43 10.40 11.58 4.46
N GLY A 44 9.16 11.29 4.87
CA GLY A 44 8.87 10.45 6.01
C GLY A 44 8.56 9.00 5.62
N PHE A 45 8.81 8.08 6.53
CA PHE A 45 8.44 6.67 6.35
C PHE A 45 8.16 5.99 7.69
N ILE A 46 7.49 4.86 7.64
CA ILE A 46 7.37 3.93 8.76
C ILE A 46 8.32 2.75 8.48
N LYS A 47 8.91 2.19 9.53
CA LYS A 47 9.87 1.07 9.43
C LYS A 47 9.20 -0.22 8.95
N LEU A 48 9.08 -0.32 7.65
CA LEU A 48 8.49 -1.41 6.89
C LEU A 48 9.32 -1.65 5.63
N THR A 49 9.37 -2.88 5.14
CA THR A 49 10.15 -3.21 3.94
C THR A 49 9.61 -2.54 2.68
N ASP A 50 8.33 -2.20 2.65
CA ASP A 50 7.70 -1.54 1.50
C ASP A 50 8.05 -0.05 1.35
N MET A 51 8.83 0.52 2.27
CA MET A 51 9.49 1.81 2.05
C MET A 51 10.70 1.71 1.09
N ALA A 52 11.05 0.52 0.66
CA ALA A 52 12.25 0.23 -0.13
C ALA A 52 12.45 1.14 -1.35
N PRO A 53 11.44 1.53 -2.14
CA PRO A 53 11.66 2.45 -3.26
C PRO A 53 12.31 3.77 -2.86
N ILE A 54 11.96 4.31 -1.69
CA ILE A 54 12.57 5.55 -1.18
C ILE A 54 14.04 5.31 -0.78
N ALA A 55 14.32 4.23 -0.06
CA ALA A 55 15.67 3.88 0.35
C ALA A 55 16.58 3.63 -0.85
N ILE A 56 16.11 2.88 -1.84
CA ILE A 56 16.89 2.56 -3.04
C ILE A 56 17.12 3.80 -3.91
N ALA A 57 16.13 4.66 -4.07
CA ALA A 57 16.29 5.91 -4.80
C ALA A 57 17.36 6.80 -4.17
N TYR A 58 17.44 6.81 -2.84
CA TYR A 58 18.47 7.52 -2.10
C TYR A 58 19.85 6.86 -2.26
N GLU A 59 19.97 5.59 -1.92
CA GLU A 59 21.26 4.88 -1.86
C GLU A 59 21.89 4.67 -3.24
N ASN A 60 21.08 4.52 -4.29
CA ASN A 60 21.56 4.39 -5.66
C ASN A 60 21.78 5.75 -6.36
N GLY A 61 21.56 6.87 -5.68
CA GLY A 61 21.78 8.21 -6.25
C GLY A 61 20.69 8.66 -7.22
N TYR A 62 19.55 7.99 -7.28
CA TYR A 62 18.50 8.33 -8.25
C TYR A 62 17.85 9.69 -7.98
N PHE A 63 17.75 10.10 -6.71
CA PHE A 63 17.30 11.45 -6.38
C PHE A 63 18.34 12.51 -6.81
N GLU A 64 19.62 12.26 -6.59
CA GLU A 64 20.69 13.16 -7.00
C GLU A 64 20.77 13.30 -8.53
N ASP A 65 20.57 12.21 -9.27
CA ASP A 65 20.47 12.24 -10.74
C ASP A 65 19.35 13.17 -11.23
N GLU A 66 18.33 13.38 -10.44
CA GLU A 66 17.20 14.28 -10.71
C GLU A 66 17.41 15.69 -10.14
N GLY A 67 18.57 15.97 -9.57
CA GLY A 67 18.87 17.25 -8.93
C GLY A 67 18.16 17.45 -7.60
N LEU A 68 17.78 16.36 -6.91
CA LEU A 68 17.06 16.39 -5.64
C LEU A 68 17.97 15.92 -4.49
N TYR A 69 17.97 16.67 -3.41
CA TYR A 69 18.73 16.39 -2.19
C TYR A 69 17.75 16.00 -1.08
N VAL A 70 17.62 14.70 -0.84
CA VAL A 70 16.57 14.13 0.00
C VAL A 70 17.11 13.75 1.37
N THR A 71 16.41 14.15 2.43
CA THR A 71 16.54 13.62 3.78
C THR A 71 15.39 12.66 4.05
N ILE A 72 15.67 11.49 4.60
CA ILE A 72 14.67 10.46 4.91
C ILE A 72 14.58 10.29 6.41
N GLU A 73 13.36 10.43 6.98
CA GLU A 73 13.12 10.37 8.42
C GLU A 73 12.07 9.32 8.78
N ALA A 74 12.42 8.41 9.68
CA ALA A 74 11.46 7.50 10.29
C ALA A 74 10.48 8.27 11.17
N GLN A 75 9.20 7.92 11.08
CA GLN A 75 8.13 8.48 11.89
C GLN A 75 7.62 7.45 12.89
N ALA A 76 7.04 7.91 14.00
CA ALA A 76 6.59 7.05 15.09
C ALA A 76 5.36 6.21 14.72
N ASN A 77 4.44 6.77 13.95
CA ASN A 77 3.20 6.12 13.54
C ASN A 77 2.59 6.83 12.32
N TRP A 78 1.53 6.24 11.77
CA TRP A 78 0.87 6.75 10.56
C TRP A 78 0.21 8.11 10.74
N LYS A 79 -0.32 8.40 11.94
CA LYS A 79 -0.93 9.72 12.23
C LYS A 79 0.11 10.82 12.26
N VAL A 80 1.23 10.60 12.93
CA VAL A 80 2.35 11.57 12.98
C VAL A 80 2.90 11.82 11.58
N LEU A 81 3.07 10.78 10.77
CA LEU A 81 3.52 10.89 9.39
C LEU A 81 2.56 11.73 8.53
N LEU A 82 1.26 11.44 8.59
CA LEU A 82 0.25 12.21 7.86
C LEU A 82 0.25 13.67 8.26
N ASN A 83 0.27 13.97 9.55
CA ASN A 83 0.31 15.35 10.06
C ASN A 83 1.58 16.08 9.60
N GLY A 84 2.71 15.38 9.51
CA GLY A 84 3.96 15.97 9.00
C GLY A 84 3.87 16.38 7.53
N VAL A 85 3.16 15.62 6.71
CA VAL A 85 2.90 16.00 5.31
C VAL A 85 1.92 17.17 5.23
N ILE A 86 0.87 17.15 6.04
CA ILE A 86 -0.14 18.22 6.06
C ILE A 86 0.45 19.55 6.50
N ASP A 87 1.28 19.57 7.55
CA ASP A 87 1.85 20.81 8.10
C ASP A 87 3.13 21.27 7.36
N GLY A 88 3.64 20.48 6.42
CA GLY A 88 4.81 20.80 5.62
C GLY A 88 6.15 20.52 6.30
N SER A 89 6.18 19.91 7.49
CA SER A 89 7.43 19.41 8.11
C SER A 89 8.02 18.22 7.34
N LEU A 90 7.21 17.52 6.58
CA LEU A 90 7.59 16.57 5.56
C LEU A 90 7.08 17.05 4.20
N ASP A 91 7.92 16.96 3.17
CA ASP A 91 7.54 17.32 1.81
C ASP A 91 6.72 16.21 1.13
N GLY A 92 6.95 14.97 1.52
CA GLY A 92 6.24 13.80 1.06
C GLY A 92 6.51 12.61 1.96
N ALA A 93 5.80 11.51 1.75
CA ALA A 93 5.96 10.34 2.60
C ALA A 93 5.48 9.03 1.94
N HIS A 94 6.10 7.95 2.38
CA HIS A 94 5.57 6.60 2.38
C HIS A 94 4.23 6.60 3.13
N MET A 95 3.13 6.24 2.50
CA MET A 95 1.79 6.37 3.05
C MET A 95 0.96 5.10 2.84
N LEU A 96 0.08 4.83 3.78
CA LEU A 96 -1.05 3.95 3.52
C LEU A 96 -1.89 4.55 2.39
N ALA A 97 -2.23 3.77 1.39
CA ALA A 97 -3.01 4.28 0.25
C ALA A 97 -4.37 4.88 0.65
N GLY A 98 -4.94 4.39 1.74
CA GLY A 98 -6.17 4.95 2.31
C GLY A 98 -6.02 6.33 2.95
N GLN A 99 -4.83 6.76 3.33
CA GLN A 99 -4.61 8.04 4.02
C GLN A 99 -4.89 9.25 3.11
N PRO A 100 -4.35 9.34 1.88
CA PRO A 100 -4.71 10.42 0.97
C PRO A 100 -6.20 10.49 0.66
N ILE A 101 -6.83 9.34 0.48
CA ILE A 101 -8.26 9.22 0.19
C ILE A 101 -9.09 9.74 1.35
N ALA A 102 -8.83 9.24 2.56
CA ALA A 102 -9.54 9.64 3.78
C ALA A 102 -9.37 11.14 4.08
N ALA A 103 -8.15 11.67 3.97
CA ALA A 103 -7.87 13.08 4.19
C ALA A 103 -8.62 13.97 3.19
N THR A 104 -8.63 13.59 1.92
CA THR A 104 -9.34 14.34 0.87
C THR A 104 -10.86 14.32 1.07
N MET A 105 -11.43 13.20 1.54
CA MET A 105 -12.85 13.12 1.92
C MET A 105 -13.19 13.88 3.22
N GLY A 106 -12.21 14.12 4.08
CA GLY A 106 -12.42 14.67 5.41
C GLY A 106 -12.81 13.65 6.48
N TYR A 107 -12.50 12.38 6.27
CA TYR A 107 -12.62 11.36 7.31
C TYR A 107 -11.39 11.44 8.24
N GLY A 108 -11.63 11.84 9.49
CA GLY A 108 -10.56 12.23 10.39
C GLY A 108 -10.08 13.65 10.09
N THR A 109 -8.84 13.81 9.67
CA THR A 109 -8.27 15.13 9.29
C THR A 109 -8.63 15.47 7.84
N LYS A 110 -9.01 16.73 7.57
CA LYS A 110 -9.28 17.20 6.19
C LYS A 110 -8.03 17.85 5.60
N ALA A 111 -7.54 17.30 4.50
CA ALA A 111 -6.46 17.88 3.71
C ALA A 111 -6.49 17.29 2.28
N ASP A 112 -6.09 18.07 1.30
CA ASP A 112 -5.99 17.61 -0.09
C ASP A 112 -4.62 16.97 -0.33
N ILE A 113 -4.58 15.65 -0.29
CA ILE A 113 -3.37 14.84 -0.49
C ILE A 113 -3.54 13.99 -1.73
N ILE A 114 -2.50 13.95 -2.55
CA ILE A 114 -2.46 13.21 -3.80
C ILE A 114 -1.34 12.19 -3.82
N THR A 115 -1.44 11.24 -4.73
CA THR A 115 -0.34 10.32 -5.04
C THR A 115 -0.08 10.22 -6.54
N PRO A 116 1.18 10.43 -6.97
CA PRO A 116 1.61 10.17 -8.33
C PRO A 116 2.17 8.76 -8.52
N PHE A 117 2.29 7.96 -7.45
CA PHE A 117 3.08 6.74 -7.46
C PHE A 117 2.56 5.72 -6.45
N SER A 118 2.21 4.53 -6.93
CA SER A 118 1.93 3.37 -6.09
C SER A 118 3.25 2.67 -5.74
N MET A 119 3.49 2.40 -4.47
CA MET A 119 4.78 1.92 -3.99
C MET A 119 4.95 0.41 -4.10
N ASP A 120 3.87 -0.35 -3.96
CA ASP A 120 3.94 -1.81 -3.98
C ASP A 120 2.57 -2.49 -4.12
N LEU A 121 2.61 -3.79 -4.38
CA LEU A 121 1.48 -4.71 -4.28
C LEU A 121 1.78 -5.76 -3.22
N ASN A 122 0.75 -6.23 -2.50
CA ASN A 122 0.86 -7.25 -1.47
C ASN A 122 1.79 -6.82 -0.31
N GLY A 123 2.41 -7.77 0.35
CA GLY A 123 3.44 -7.51 1.37
C GLY A 123 2.95 -7.52 2.81
N ASN A 124 1.68 -7.84 3.06
CA ASN A 124 1.10 -7.95 4.40
C ASN A 124 0.85 -9.41 4.80
N GLY A 125 0.80 -9.64 6.08
CA GLY A 125 0.40 -10.93 6.64
C GLY A 125 -0.40 -10.77 7.93
N ILE A 126 -1.20 -11.80 8.23
CA ILE A 126 -1.90 -11.95 9.50
C ILE A 126 -1.16 -12.97 10.33
N THR A 127 -0.72 -12.55 11.52
CA THR A 127 0.02 -13.37 12.48
C THR A 127 -0.80 -13.54 13.75
N VAL A 128 -0.79 -14.74 14.31
CA VAL A 128 -1.40 -15.04 15.61
C VAL A 128 -0.32 -15.48 16.60
N SER A 129 -0.58 -15.34 17.90
CA SER A 129 0.33 -15.82 18.92
C SER A 129 0.47 -17.34 18.87
N ASN A 130 1.58 -17.87 19.42
CA ASN A 130 1.77 -19.32 19.50
C ASN A 130 0.64 -20.02 20.27
N GLU A 131 0.10 -19.40 21.30
CA GLU A 131 -1.03 -19.92 22.05
C GLU A 131 -2.28 -20.06 21.17
N ILE A 132 -2.62 -19.04 20.43
CA ILE A 132 -3.73 -19.04 19.49
C ILE A 132 -3.51 -20.07 18.37
N TRP A 133 -2.32 -20.11 17.81
CA TRP A 133 -1.95 -21.08 16.78
C TRP A 133 -2.15 -22.52 17.25
N LYS A 134 -1.69 -22.84 18.44
CA LYS A 134 -1.86 -24.17 19.04
C LYS A 134 -3.33 -24.57 19.15
N LYS A 135 -4.21 -23.62 19.47
CA LYS A 135 -5.65 -23.87 19.61
C LYS A 135 -6.38 -23.97 18.27
N MET A 136 -5.93 -23.23 17.25
CA MET A 136 -6.60 -23.24 15.94
C MET A 136 -6.07 -24.32 14.99
N LYS A 137 -4.80 -24.73 15.12
CA LYS A 137 -4.15 -25.68 14.22
C LYS A 137 -4.92 -27.01 14.02
N PRO A 138 -5.51 -27.64 15.06
CA PRO A 138 -6.26 -28.89 14.89
C PRO A 138 -7.46 -28.81 13.94
N ALA A 139 -8.03 -27.62 13.75
CA ALA A 139 -9.16 -27.39 12.84
C ALA A 139 -8.75 -27.13 11.39
N ILE A 140 -7.44 -27.06 11.10
CA ILE A 140 -6.91 -26.69 9.80
C ILE A 140 -6.59 -27.96 9.00
N PRO A 141 -7.05 -28.08 7.74
CA PRO A 141 -6.67 -29.19 6.86
C PRO A 141 -5.16 -29.26 6.66
N LYS A 142 -4.63 -30.46 6.57
CA LYS A 142 -3.21 -30.74 6.39
C LYS A 142 -2.92 -31.30 5.00
N MET A 143 -1.76 -30.93 4.44
CA MET A 143 -1.18 -31.58 3.28
C MET A 143 -0.64 -32.97 3.64
N ALA A 144 -0.29 -33.77 2.63
CA ALA A 144 0.25 -35.12 2.84
C ALA A 144 1.52 -35.15 3.71
N ASP A 145 2.32 -34.08 3.69
CA ASP A 145 3.54 -33.93 4.50
C ASP A 145 3.28 -33.39 5.93
N GLY A 146 2.01 -33.17 6.28
CA GLY A 146 1.58 -32.72 7.62
C GLY A 146 1.56 -31.20 7.78
N ARG A 147 2.02 -30.43 6.80
CA ARG A 147 1.95 -28.94 6.85
C ARG A 147 0.51 -28.47 6.62
N PRO A 148 0.12 -27.32 7.17
CA PRO A 148 -1.21 -26.75 6.92
C PRO A 148 -1.46 -26.47 5.44
N VAL A 149 -2.68 -26.68 5.00
CA VAL A 149 -3.15 -26.26 3.67
C VAL A 149 -3.38 -24.75 3.70
N HIS A 150 -2.84 -24.04 2.72
CA HIS A 150 -3.06 -22.59 2.55
C HIS A 150 -3.99 -22.31 1.34
N PRO A 151 -4.78 -21.22 1.41
CA PRO A 151 -4.89 -20.26 2.51
C PRO A 151 -5.64 -20.82 3.73
N ILE A 152 -5.19 -20.45 4.91
CA ILE A 152 -5.90 -20.79 6.17
C ILE A 152 -7.11 -19.87 6.31
N LYS A 153 -8.28 -20.46 6.55
CA LYS A 153 -9.53 -19.71 6.74
C LYS A 153 -9.72 -19.31 8.20
N ALA A 154 -10.35 -18.17 8.41
CA ALA A 154 -10.61 -17.65 9.76
C ALA A 154 -11.60 -18.48 10.57
N ASP A 155 -12.39 -19.36 9.96
CA ASP A 155 -13.30 -20.27 10.69
C ASP A 155 -12.57 -21.15 11.71
N SER A 156 -11.27 -21.42 11.51
CA SER A 156 -10.42 -22.10 12.49
C SER A 156 -10.23 -21.33 13.80
N LEU A 157 -10.53 -20.04 13.83
CA LEU A 157 -10.56 -19.22 15.05
C LEU A 157 -11.86 -19.32 15.84
N LYS A 158 -12.96 -19.83 15.26
CA LYS A 158 -14.25 -19.89 15.95
C LYS A 158 -14.20 -20.61 17.30
N PRO A 159 -13.62 -21.83 17.41
CA PRO A 159 -13.50 -22.50 18.69
C PRO A 159 -12.67 -21.71 19.71
N VAL A 160 -11.65 -20.98 19.23
CA VAL A 160 -10.79 -20.14 20.07
C VAL A 160 -11.58 -18.98 20.66
N ILE A 161 -12.36 -18.29 19.84
CA ILE A 161 -13.19 -17.14 20.23
C ILE A 161 -14.28 -17.58 21.20
N GLU A 162 -14.94 -18.71 20.94
CA GLU A 162 -15.94 -19.29 21.82
C GLU A 162 -15.36 -19.66 23.20
N GLY A 163 -14.16 -20.24 23.19
CA GLY A 163 -13.44 -20.57 24.43
C GLY A 163 -13.13 -19.32 25.26
N LEU A 164 -12.62 -18.26 24.64
CA LEU A 164 -12.37 -16.97 25.31
C LEU A 164 -13.67 -16.36 25.85
N LYS A 165 -14.72 -16.38 25.03
CA LYS A 165 -16.03 -15.85 25.42
C LYS A 165 -16.60 -16.57 26.62
N SER A 166 -16.45 -17.90 26.73
CA SER A 166 -16.87 -18.69 27.91
C SER A 166 -16.13 -18.30 29.20
N GLU A 167 -14.93 -17.76 29.06
CA GLU A 167 -14.11 -17.21 30.15
C GLU A 167 -14.36 -15.70 30.39
N GLY A 168 -15.30 -15.09 29.67
CA GLY A 168 -15.55 -13.65 29.74
C GLY A 168 -14.45 -12.77 29.17
N LYS A 169 -13.62 -13.33 28.30
CA LYS A 169 -12.49 -12.64 27.69
C LYS A 169 -12.77 -12.29 26.22
N PRO A 170 -12.46 -11.05 25.77
CA PRO A 170 -12.57 -10.69 24.38
C PRO A 170 -11.42 -11.28 23.56
N PHE A 171 -11.67 -11.55 22.27
CA PHE A 171 -10.64 -11.82 21.28
C PHE A 171 -10.20 -10.51 20.63
N LYS A 172 -8.90 -10.22 20.66
CA LYS A 172 -8.34 -8.93 20.23
C LYS A 172 -7.28 -9.12 19.14
N MET A 173 -7.35 -8.30 18.09
CA MET A 173 -6.33 -8.24 17.05
C MET A 173 -5.89 -6.80 16.77
N GLY A 174 -4.62 -6.64 16.38
CA GLY A 174 -4.06 -5.35 15.99
C GLY A 174 -4.19 -5.11 14.49
N MET A 175 -4.43 -3.87 14.12
CA MET A 175 -4.26 -3.34 12.77
C MET A 175 -3.53 -2.01 12.87
N VAL A 176 -3.04 -1.46 11.76
CA VAL A 176 -2.08 -0.35 11.83
C VAL A 176 -2.74 1.03 11.81
N PHE A 177 -3.92 1.14 11.20
CA PHE A 177 -4.69 2.38 11.09
C PHE A 177 -6.09 2.10 10.53
N PRO A 178 -7.14 2.89 10.87
CA PRO A 178 -8.50 2.61 10.41
C PRO A 178 -8.69 2.57 8.89
N VAL A 179 -7.94 3.37 8.14
CA VAL A 179 -8.03 3.45 6.68
C VAL A 179 -6.89 2.68 5.98
N SER A 180 -6.40 1.63 6.61
CA SER A 180 -5.35 0.76 6.07
C SER A 180 -5.91 -0.45 5.34
N THR A 181 -5.18 -0.92 4.34
CA THR A 181 -5.43 -2.21 3.69
C THR A 181 -5.45 -3.33 4.72
N HIS A 182 -4.56 -3.28 5.71
CA HIS A 182 -4.49 -4.22 6.84
C HIS A 182 -5.83 -4.36 7.57
N ASN A 183 -6.47 -3.23 7.89
CA ASN A 183 -7.78 -3.23 8.55
C ASN A 183 -8.86 -3.88 7.65
N TYR A 184 -8.85 -3.57 6.37
CA TYR A 184 -9.84 -4.13 5.42
C TYR A 184 -9.60 -5.60 5.13
N GLU A 185 -8.37 -6.02 4.98
CA GLU A 185 -7.98 -7.43 4.79
C GLU A 185 -8.33 -8.27 6.00
N LEU A 186 -8.02 -7.80 7.19
CA LEU A 186 -8.31 -8.49 8.43
C LEU A 186 -9.82 -8.65 8.64
N ARG A 187 -10.59 -7.58 8.40
CA ARG A 187 -12.06 -7.62 8.48
C ARG A 187 -12.67 -8.57 7.47
N TYR A 188 -12.19 -8.53 6.23
CA TYR A 188 -12.64 -9.44 5.18
C TYR A 188 -12.35 -10.89 5.52
N TRP A 189 -11.13 -11.21 5.93
CA TRP A 189 -10.71 -12.56 6.29
C TRP A 189 -11.53 -13.12 7.45
N LEU A 190 -11.72 -12.34 8.51
CA LEU A 190 -12.56 -12.71 9.66
C LEU A 190 -14.01 -12.94 9.23
N ALA A 191 -14.60 -12.02 8.49
CA ALA A 191 -15.99 -12.10 8.03
C ALA A 191 -16.22 -13.29 7.09
N ALA A 192 -15.29 -13.57 6.20
CA ALA A 192 -15.32 -14.73 5.30
C ALA A 192 -15.28 -16.06 6.08
N GLY A 193 -14.68 -16.08 7.26
CA GLY A 193 -14.69 -17.21 8.20
C GLY A 193 -15.88 -17.24 9.14
N GLY A 194 -16.85 -16.33 8.98
CA GLY A 194 -18.04 -16.24 9.81
C GLY A 194 -17.84 -15.60 11.18
N ILE A 195 -16.80 -14.77 11.33
CA ILE A 195 -16.49 -13.99 12.54
C ILE A 195 -16.80 -12.53 12.26
N HIS A 196 -17.67 -11.93 13.07
CA HIS A 196 -18.02 -10.52 12.89
C HIS A 196 -16.88 -9.62 13.38
N PRO A 197 -16.24 -8.82 12.48
CA PRO A 197 -15.09 -7.98 12.85
C PRO A 197 -15.50 -6.62 13.42
N GLY A 198 -16.79 -6.35 13.56
CA GLY A 198 -17.32 -5.03 13.88
C GLY A 198 -17.43 -4.10 12.67
N TYR A 199 -18.09 -2.99 12.87
CA TYR A 199 -18.22 -1.94 11.86
C TYR A 199 -18.17 -0.55 12.52
N TYR A 200 -17.90 0.47 11.68
CA TYR A 200 -17.86 1.87 12.10
C TYR A 200 -19.24 2.52 11.97
N ALA A 201 -19.57 3.42 12.88
CA ALA A 201 -20.78 4.23 12.81
C ALA A 201 -20.50 5.70 13.21
N PRO A 202 -19.81 6.48 12.35
CA PRO A 202 -19.38 7.83 12.67
C PRO A 202 -20.52 8.77 13.06
N HIS A 203 -21.70 8.63 12.43
CA HIS A 203 -22.89 9.41 12.77
C HIS A 203 -23.46 9.12 14.16
N LYS A 204 -23.13 7.97 14.74
CA LYS A 204 -23.46 7.61 16.13
C LYS A 204 -22.31 7.90 17.10
N GLY A 205 -21.25 8.58 16.62
CA GLY A 205 -20.05 8.89 17.40
C GLY A 205 -19.11 7.70 17.59
N ASP A 206 -19.32 6.58 16.91
CA ASP A 206 -18.43 5.44 16.99
C ASP A 206 -17.39 5.44 15.86
N THR A 207 -16.15 5.72 16.23
CA THR A 207 -14.98 5.68 15.35
C THR A 207 -14.06 4.50 15.66
N SER A 208 -14.46 3.61 16.58
CA SER A 208 -13.65 2.45 16.98
C SER A 208 -13.77 1.27 16.02
N GLY A 209 -14.89 1.19 15.28
CA GLY A 209 -15.18 0.09 14.37
C GLY A 209 -15.45 -1.25 15.09
N GLN A 210 -15.97 -1.20 16.32
CA GLN A 210 -16.18 -2.39 17.17
C GLN A 210 -17.67 -2.72 17.39
N ILE A 211 -18.59 -2.07 16.69
CA ILE A 211 -20.02 -2.38 16.83
C ILE A 211 -20.28 -3.82 16.40
N ASP A 212 -20.92 -4.58 17.28
CA ASP A 212 -21.26 -6.01 17.10
C ASP A 212 -20.05 -6.94 16.85
N ALA A 213 -18.86 -6.52 17.25
CA ALA A 213 -17.64 -7.27 17.00
C ALA A 213 -17.52 -8.52 17.87
N GLU A 214 -17.21 -9.66 17.24
CA GLU A 214 -16.72 -10.87 17.89
C GLU A 214 -15.19 -10.85 18.03
N ALA A 215 -14.51 -10.09 17.18
CA ALA A 215 -13.09 -9.77 17.25
C ALA A 215 -12.92 -8.25 17.36
N LEU A 216 -12.27 -7.79 18.43
CA LEU A 216 -12.00 -6.37 18.66
C LEU A 216 -10.70 -5.98 17.98
N LEU A 217 -10.77 -5.05 17.03
CA LEU A 217 -9.61 -4.58 16.28
C LEU A 217 -9.15 -3.23 16.83
N SER A 218 -7.85 -3.09 17.09
CA SER A 218 -7.25 -1.86 17.63
C SER A 218 -5.99 -1.47 16.88
N VAL A 219 -5.65 -0.17 16.92
CA VAL A 219 -4.48 0.39 16.25
C VAL A 219 -3.22 0.12 17.05
N THR A 220 -2.20 -0.44 16.38
CA THR A 220 -0.84 -0.58 16.90
C THR A 220 0.15 -0.20 15.81
N PRO A 221 1.18 0.61 16.10
CA PRO A 221 2.22 0.92 15.13
C PRO A 221 2.94 -0.35 14.65
N PRO A 222 3.29 -0.46 13.35
CA PRO A 222 3.86 -1.68 12.79
C PRO A 222 5.04 -2.28 13.56
N PRO A 223 6.09 -1.51 13.93
CA PRO A 223 7.23 -2.09 14.64
C PRO A 223 6.92 -2.61 16.05
N GLN A 224 5.78 -2.19 16.62
CA GLN A 224 5.35 -2.58 17.97
C GLN A 224 4.45 -3.83 17.98
N MET A 225 4.00 -4.30 16.82
CA MET A 225 3.06 -5.43 16.72
C MET A 225 3.59 -6.70 17.41
N PRO A 226 4.83 -7.18 17.13
CA PRO A 226 5.33 -8.38 17.79
C PRO A 226 5.37 -8.27 19.30
N SER A 227 5.88 -7.18 19.86
CA SER A 227 5.99 -6.98 21.30
C SER A 227 4.62 -6.81 21.99
N THR A 228 3.65 -6.17 21.34
CA THR A 228 2.29 -6.01 21.84
C THR A 228 1.59 -7.36 21.94
N MET A 229 1.78 -8.24 20.95
CA MET A 229 1.25 -9.61 20.98
C MET A 229 1.98 -10.46 22.02
N GLU A 230 3.29 -10.38 22.13
CA GLU A 230 4.08 -11.09 23.13
C GLU A 230 3.66 -10.73 24.56
N ALA A 231 3.33 -9.47 24.80
CA ALA A 231 2.83 -8.98 26.09
C ALA A 231 1.39 -9.47 26.41
N GLY A 232 0.70 -10.10 25.45
CA GLY A 232 -0.66 -10.59 25.62
C GLY A 232 -1.76 -9.53 25.46
N THR A 233 -1.42 -8.33 25.02
CA THR A 233 -2.39 -7.24 24.81
C THR A 233 -3.31 -7.52 23.62
N ILE A 234 -2.79 -8.18 22.59
CA ILE A 234 -3.52 -8.66 21.41
C ILE A 234 -3.19 -10.14 21.19
N HIS A 235 -4.10 -10.87 20.53
CA HIS A 235 -3.94 -12.29 20.21
C HIS A 235 -3.31 -12.53 18.84
N GLY A 236 -3.30 -11.50 18.01
CA GLY A 236 -2.76 -11.53 16.67
C GLY A 236 -2.86 -10.14 16.03
N TYR A 237 -2.43 -10.04 14.79
CA TYR A 237 -2.40 -8.75 14.08
C TYR A 237 -2.31 -8.94 12.56
N CYS A 238 -2.65 -7.90 11.82
CA CYS A 238 -2.29 -7.74 10.42
C CYS A 238 -1.28 -6.60 10.27
N VAL A 239 -0.15 -6.87 9.62
CA VAL A 239 0.93 -5.90 9.46
C VAL A 239 1.76 -6.19 8.20
N GLY A 240 2.45 -5.18 7.69
CA GLY A 240 3.48 -5.32 6.66
C GLY A 240 4.77 -5.95 7.22
N GLU A 241 5.66 -6.35 6.29
CA GLU A 241 6.94 -6.94 6.68
C GLU A 241 7.96 -5.86 7.14
N PRO A 242 8.90 -6.24 8.01
CA PRO A 242 9.28 -7.61 8.38
C PRO A 242 8.60 -8.15 9.66
N TRP A 243 7.55 -7.54 10.12
CA TRP A 243 7.03 -7.76 11.49
C TRP A 243 6.24 -9.06 11.66
N ASN A 244 5.81 -9.71 10.58
CA ASN A 244 5.33 -11.10 10.63
C ASN A 244 6.51 -12.07 10.75
N GLN A 245 7.52 -11.91 9.92
CA GLN A 245 8.73 -12.75 9.97
C GLN A 245 9.50 -12.56 11.27
N GLN A 246 9.49 -11.36 11.85
CA GLN A 246 10.07 -11.09 13.17
C GLN A 246 9.43 -11.95 14.27
N ALA A 247 8.12 -12.15 14.23
CA ALA A 247 7.41 -13.01 15.18
C ALA A 247 7.82 -14.48 15.04
N VAL A 248 8.00 -14.96 13.82
CA VAL A 248 8.53 -16.32 13.55
C VAL A 248 9.96 -16.46 14.07
N PHE A 249 10.83 -15.51 13.75
CA PHE A 249 12.22 -15.50 14.16
C PHE A 249 12.37 -15.52 15.69
N LYS A 250 11.58 -14.72 16.39
CA LYS A 250 11.54 -14.69 17.86
C LYS A 250 10.77 -15.85 18.49
N ASN A 251 10.14 -16.70 17.69
CA ASN A 251 9.32 -17.82 18.15
C ASN A 251 8.17 -17.39 19.06
N ILE A 252 7.49 -16.29 18.75
CA ILE A 252 6.36 -15.75 19.52
C ILE A 252 5.03 -15.81 18.78
N GLY A 253 5.04 -16.04 17.48
CA GLY A 253 3.83 -16.09 16.69
C GLY A 253 4.01 -16.80 15.35
N VAL A 254 2.89 -17.03 14.69
CA VAL A 254 2.78 -17.77 13.43
C VAL A 254 1.92 -16.96 12.46
N PRO A 255 2.46 -16.54 11.30
CA PRO A 255 1.66 -16.04 10.21
C PRO A 255 0.71 -17.13 9.69
N VAL A 256 -0.56 -16.82 9.57
CA VAL A 256 -1.58 -17.79 9.15
C VAL A 256 -2.06 -17.56 7.72
N VAL A 257 -1.96 -16.34 7.22
CA VAL A 257 -2.36 -15.98 5.86
C VAL A 257 -1.64 -14.71 5.42
N THR A 258 -1.34 -14.62 4.13
CA THR A 258 -0.81 -13.40 3.50
C THR A 258 -1.91 -12.66 2.78
N ASP A 259 -1.72 -11.36 2.56
CA ASP A 259 -2.65 -10.58 1.73
C ASP A 259 -2.63 -11.02 0.26
N TYR A 260 -1.51 -11.57 -0.23
CA TYR A 260 -1.45 -12.25 -1.53
C TYR A 260 -2.47 -13.39 -1.64
N GLU A 261 -2.68 -14.14 -0.56
CA GLU A 261 -3.68 -15.22 -0.48
C GLU A 261 -5.10 -14.69 -0.35
N ILE A 262 -5.28 -13.52 0.30
CA ILE A 262 -6.61 -12.89 0.48
C ILE A 262 -7.07 -12.19 -0.80
N TRP A 263 -6.23 -11.29 -1.33
CA TRP A 263 -6.46 -10.54 -2.57
C TRP A 263 -5.16 -10.41 -3.36
N LYS A 264 -4.93 -11.37 -4.24
CA LYS A 264 -3.74 -11.39 -5.09
C LYS A 264 -3.55 -10.06 -5.81
N ASP A 265 -2.33 -9.52 -5.72
CA ASP A 265 -1.93 -8.25 -6.33
C ASP A 265 -2.75 -7.05 -5.83
N ASN A 266 -3.13 -7.07 -4.54
CA ASN A 266 -3.79 -5.93 -3.93
C ASN A 266 -2.85 -4.73 -3.81
N PRO A 267 -3.38 -3.48 -4.02
CA PRO A 267 -2.61 -2.27 -3.78
C PRO A 267 -2.37 -2.07 -2.28
N GLU A 268 -1.23 -1.46 -1.92
CA GLU A 268 -0.88 -1.35 -0.50
C GLU A 268 -0.41 0.06 -0.13
N LYS A 269 0.79 0.47 -0.48
CA LYS A 269 1.34 1.77 -0.15
C LYS A 269 1.38 2.70 -1.35
N VAL A 270 1.38 3.99 -1.06
CA VAL A 270 1.58 5.05 -2.06
C VAL A 270 2.60 6.06 -1.55
N PHE A 271 3.18 6.84 -2.46
CA PHE A 271 3.92 8.03 -2.10
C PHE A 271 2.96 9.22 -2.09
N GLY A 272 2.79 9.85 -0.92
CA GLY A 272 1.84 10.93 -0.72
C GLY A 272 2.51 12.30 -0.62
N ILE A 273 1.90 13.28 -1.29
CA ILE A 273 2.25 14.71 -1.22
C ILE A 273 0.97 15.53 -1.13
N THR A 274 1.06 16.78 -0.68
CA THR A 274 -0.12 17.65 -0.76
C THR A 274 -0.39 18.07 -2.21
N ALA A 275 -1.65 18.33 -2.53
CA ALA A 275 -2.03 18.90 -3.83
C ALA A 275 -1.33 20.24 -4.07
N GLU A 276 -1.20 21.06 -3.03
CA GLU A 276 -0.49 22.35 -3.07
C GLU A 276 0.99 22.17 -3.45
N PHE A 277 1.68 21.18 -2.87
CA PHE A 277 3.07 20.85 -3.24
C PHE A 277 3.21 20.53 -4.73
N ALA A 278 2.32 19.71 -5.26
CA ALA A 278 2.35 19.33 -6.67
C ALA A 278 2.10 20.51 -7.61
N GLU A 279 1.20 21.41 -7.24
CA GLU A 279 0.91 22.63 -8.01
C GLU A 279 2.05 23.62 -7.98
N LYS A 280 2.67 23.79 -6.81
CA LYS A 280 3.74 24.75 -6.60
C LYS A 280 5.09 24.29 -7.17
N TYR A 281 5.34 22.97 -7.14
CA TYR A 281 6.59 22.34 -7.54
C TYR A 281 6.39 21.24 -8.57
N PRO A 282 5.85 21.55 -9.78
CA PRO A 282 5.51 20.50 -10.75
C PRO A 282 6.73 19.75 -11.29
N ASN A 283 7.84 20.42 -11.58
CA ASN A 283 9.07 19.75 -12.04
C ASN A 283 9.67 18.88 -10.94
N THR A 284 9.75 19.39 -9.71
CA THR A 284 10.18 18.59 -8.54
C THR A 284 9.34 17.32 -8.40
N THR A 285 8.02 17.43 -8.54
CA THR A 285 7.08 16.31 -8.41
C THR A 285 7.31 15.25 -9.50
N ILE A 286 7.52 15.66 -10.74
CA ILE A 286 7.84 14.72 -11.84
C ILE A 286 9.20 14.06 -11.60
N ARG A 287 10.20 14.82 -11.19
CA ARG A 287 11.57 14.32 -10.96
C ARG A 287 11.61 13.32 -9.81
N LEU A 288 10.95 13.57 -8.68
CA LEU A 288 10.89 12.62 -7.58
C LEU A 288 10.16 11.33 -7.99
N THR A 289 9.11 11.44 -8.81
CA THR A 289 8.38 10.28 -9.34
C THR A 289 9.26 9.43 -10.25
N ARG A 290 10.07 10.07 -11.11
CA ARG A 290 11.08 9.38 -11.96
C ARG A 290 12.07 8.58 -11.12
N ALA A 291 12.61 9.17 -10.06
CA ALA A 291 13.55 8.50 -9.18
C ALA A 291 12.93 7.28 -8.50
N LEU A 292 11.68 7.38 -8.05
CA LEU A 292 10.94 6.28 -7.42
C LEU A 292 10.62 5.15 -8.42
N ILE A 293 10.26 5.48 -9.66
CA ILE A 293 10.04 4.48 -10.72
C ILE A 293 11.32 3.70 -10.99
N ARG A 294 12.46 4.36 -11.10
CA ARG A 294 13.77 3.72 -11.28
C ARG A 294 14.10 2.77 -10.13
N ALA A 295 13.85 3.20 -8.90
CA ALA A 295 14.07 2.39 -7.71
C ALA A 295 13.19 1.14 -7.67
N ALA A 296 11.91 1.29 -7.98
CA ALA A 296 10.97 0.18 -8.05
C ALA A 296 11.39 -0.84 -9.12
N LYS A 297 11.78 -0.37 -10.30
CA LYS A 297 12.31 -1.23 -11.37
C LYS A 297 13.53 -2.01 -10.93
N TRP A 298 14.49 -1.35 -10.31
CA TRP A 298 15.70 -2.00 -9.79
C TRP A 298 15.39 -3.09 -8.78
N LEU A 299 14.37 -2.91 -7.92
CA LEU A 299 13.95 -3.91 -6.94
C LEU A 299 13.41 -5.20 -7.56
N ASP A 300 12.77 -5.11 -8.73
CA ASP A 300 12.09 -6.26 -9.34
C ASP A 300 12.81 -6.83 -10.57
N GLU A 301 13.82 -6.13 -11.11
CA GLU A 301 14.50 -6.57 -12.34
C GLU A 301 15.26 -7.89 -12.15
N ASN A 302 15.42 -8.63 -13.24
CA ASN A 302 16.13 -9.90 -13.28
C ASN A 302 15.66 -10.91 -12.22
N ASN A 303 14.34 -11.07 -12.10
CA ASN A 303 13.72 -11.97 -11.11
C ASN A 303 14.18 -11.68 -9.68
N ASN A 304 14.10 -10.42 -9.26
CA ASN A 304 14.47 -9.98 -7.91
C ASN A 304 15.98 -10.12 -7.58
N ALA A 305 16.86 -10.11 -8.59
CA ALA A 305 18.30 -10.32 -8.39
C ALA A 305 18.92 -9.29 -7.44
N ASN A 306 18.36 -8.09 -7.35
CA ASN A 306 18.86 -7.01 -6.48
C ASN A 306 18.26 -7.05 -5.06
N ARG A 307 17.29 -7.95 -4.78
CA ARG A 307 16.64 -8.01 -3.46
C ARG A 307 17.61 -8.28 -2.31
N PRO A 308 18.62 -9.14 -2.41
CA PRO A 308 19.61 -9.30 -1.35
C PRO A 308 20.36 -8.01 -1.01
N ALA A 309 20.72 -7.22 -2.01
CA ALA A 309 21.35 -5.91 -1.79
C ALA A 309 20.40 -4.92 -1.11
N ALA A 310 19.13 -4.91 -1.52
CA ALA A 310 18.09 -4.11 -0.88
C ALA A 310 17.89 -4.51 0.58
N VAL A 311 17.85 -5.80 0.89
CA VAL A 311 17.75 -6.32 2.27
C VAL A 311 18.87 -5.81 3.14
N LYS A 312 20.11 -5.81 2.62
CA LYS A 312 21.28 -5.29 3.35
C LYS A 312 21.12 -3.80 3.69
N ILE A 313 20.60 -3.01 2.75
CA ILE A 313 20.31 -1.59 2.97
C ILE A 313 19.22 -1.43 4.04
N LEU A 314 18.10 -2.13 3.89
CA LEU A 314 16.96 -2.02 4.80
C LEU A 314 17.24 -2.52 6.22
N SER A 315 18.22 -3.42 6.40
CA SER A 315 18.63 -3.91 7.72
C SER A 315 19.34 -2.85 8.56
N GLN A 316 19.80 -1.75 7.97
CA GLN A 316 20.41 -0.66 8.69
C GLN A 316 19.39 0.06 9.61
N SER A 317 19.87 0.53 10.77
CA SER A 317 19.03 1.13 11.81
C SER A 317 18.30 2.41 11.38
N ASN A 318 18.84 3.14 10.40
CA ASN A 318 18.22 4.35 9.84
C ASN A 318 17.10 4.03 8.83
N TYR A 319 16.93 2.79 8.42
CA TYR A 319 15.82 2.31 7.61
C TYR A 319 14.90 1.42 8.45
N VAL A 320 14.83 0.12 8.19
CA VAL A 320 13.93 -0.78 8.93
C VAL A 320 14.58 -1.27 10.22
N GLY A 321 15.84 -1.65 10.18
CA GLY A 321 16.62 -2.00 11.37
C GLY A 321 16.33 -3.38 11.94
N ALA A 322 15.65 -4.26 11.21
CA ALA A 322 15.54 -5.68 11.57
C ALA A 322 16.72 -6.48 11.01
N ASP A 323 16.94 -7.67 11.55
CA ASP A 323 18.01 -8.55 11.09
C ASP A 323 17.87 -8.90 9.61
N TYR A 324 19.00 -9.05 8.92
CA TYR A 324 19.05 -9.38 7.49
C TYR A 324 18.17 -10.60 7.15
N ASP A 325 18.33 -11.69 7.88
CA ASP A 325 17.60 -12.94 7.60
C ASP A 325 16.09 -12.80 7.79
N VAL A 326 15.66 -11.96 8.72
CA VAL A 326 14.25 -11.66 8.96
C VAL A 326 13.64 -10.91 7.77
N ILE A 327 14.32 -9.87 7.29
CA ILE A 327 13.89 -9.09 6.13
C ILE A 327 13.94 -9.94 4.85
N ALA A 328 15.00 -10.74 4.69
CA ALA A 328 15.22 -11.57 3.52
C ALA A 328 14.10 -12.60 3.29
N ASN A 329 13.53 -13.13 4.36
CA ASN A 329 12.47 -14.15 4.25
C ASN A 329 11.27 -13.73 3.38
N SER A 330 10.91 -12.46 3.38
CA SER A 330 9.79 -11.97 2.56
C SER A 330 10.25 -11.23 1.30
N MET A 331 11.43 -10.63 1.34
CA MET A 331 11.93 -9.81 0.24
C MET A 331 12.55 -10.63 -0.90
N THR A 332 12.96 -11.86 -0.66
CA THR A 332 13.69 -12.69 -1.64
C THR A 332 12.85 -13.81 -2.27
N GLY A 333 11.52 -13.69 -2.23
CA GLY A 333 10.61 -14.61 -2.91
C GLY A 333 10.17 -15.80 -2.07
N THR A 334 10.40 -15.77 -0.77
CA THR A 334 9.95 -16.81 0.17
C THR A 334 9.14 -16.19 1.30
N PHE A 335 8.38 -17.03 2.00
CA PHE A 335 7.64 -16.62 3.20
C PHE A 335 7.59 -17.79 4.19
N GLU A 336 7.95 -17.54 5.43
CA GLU A 336 7.91 -18.55 6.49
C GLU A 336 6.65 -18.35 7.34
N TYR A 337 5.84 -19.41 7.43
CA TYR A 337 4.64 -19.45 8.26
C TYR A 337 5.00 -19.96 9.66
N GLU A 338 4.62 -21.15 10.04
CA GLU A 338 5.15 -21.77 11.25
C GLU A 338 6.67 -21.98 11.09
N LYS A 339 7.43 -21.85 12.15
CA LYS A 339 8.90 -22.00 12.08
C LYS A 339 9.30 -23.32 11.40
N GLY A 340 10.06 -23.21 10.35
CA GLY A 340 10.46 -24.32 9.48
C GLY A 340 9.53 -24.56 8.28
N ASP A 341 8.34 -23.98 8.24
CA ASP A 341 7.43 -24.05 7.07
C ASP A 341 7.65 -22.84 6.16
N LYS A 342 8.77 -22.87 5.45
CA LYS A 342 9.16 -21.85 4.47
C LYS A 342 8.69 -22.25 3.09
N ARG A 343 7.92 -21.38 2.45
CA ARG A 343 7.34 -21.62 1.13
C ARG A 343 7.81 -20.58 0.12
N GLU A 344 7.82 -20.95 -1.15
CA GLU A 344 8.09 -20.02 -2.24
C GLU A 344 6.84 -19.18 -2.52
N VAL A 345 6.99 -17.87 -2.44
CA VAL A 345 5.96 -16.87 -2.76
C VAL A 345 6.66 -15.71 -3.47
N PRO A 346 7.05 -15.88 -4.76
CA PRO A 346 7.88 -14.89 -5.46
C PRO A 346 7.20 -13.52 -5.61
N ASP A 347 5.88 -13.48 -5.62
CA ASP A 347 5.08 -12.26 -5.74
C ASP A 347 4.49 -11.80 -4.39
N PHE A 348 5.08 -12.24 -3.27
CA PHE A 348 4.62 -11.81 -1.96
C PHE A 348 4.69 -10.28 -1.80
N ASN A 349 5.74 -9.64 -2.29
CA ASN A 349 5.86 -8.19 -2.32
C ASN A 349 6.44 -7.73 -3.67
N VAL A 350 5.63 -7.02 -4.43
CA VAL A 350 5.92 -6.59 -5.81
C VAL A 350 6.06 -5.07 -5.84
N PHE A 351 7.15 -4.57 -6.45
CA PHE A 351 7.41 -3.12 -6.52
C PHE A 351 7.24 -2.55 -7.92
N PHE A 352 7.44 -3.33 -8.96
CA PHE A 352 7.41 -2.83 -10.35
C PHE A 352 6.63 -3.71 -11.31
N ARG A 353 6.76 -5.05 -11.18
CA ARG A 353 6.00 -5.99 -12.04
C ARG A 353 4.52 -5.68 -12.01
N TYR A 354 3.80 -6.11 -13.06
CA TYR A 354 2.33 -5.97 -13.17
C TYR A 354 1.84 -4.53 -13.09
N ASN A 355 2.66 -3.58 -13.58
CA ASN A 355 2.37 -2.14 -13.47
C ASN A 355 2.13 -1.68 -12.02
N ALA A 356 2.84 -2.25 -11.06
CA ALA A 356 2.65 -1.98 -9.63
C ALA A 356 2.81 -0.51 -9.25
N THR A 357 3.61 0.24 -10.01
CA THR A 357 3.88 1.67 -9.74
C THR A 357 2.81 2.63 -10.26
N TYR A 358 1.95 2.17 -11.16
CA TYR A 358 0.92 3.02 -11.76
C TYR A 358 -0.21 3.28 -10.76
N PRO A 359 -0.58 4.54 -10.51
CA PRO A 359 -1.66 4.87 -9.57
C PRO A 359 -3.03 4.76 -10.26
N TYR A 360 -3.60 3.56 -10.29
CA TYR A 360 -4.88 3.29 -10.93
C TYR A 360 -6.04 3.94 -10.17
N TYR A 361 -6.96 4.59 -10.86
CA TYR A 361 -8.22 5.05 -10.28
C TYR A 361 -9.03 3.91 -9.65
N SER A 362 -8.97 2.72 -10.24
CA SER A 362 -9.64 1.53 -9.71
C SER A 362 -9.14 1.14 -8.31
N ASP A 363 -7.88 1.39 -7.99
CA ASP A 363 -7.35 1.16 -6.65
C ASP A 363 -8.01 2.09 -5.62
N ALA A 364 -8.13 3.38 -5.95
CA ALA A 364 -8.83 4.34 -5.09
C ALA A 364 -10.31 3.95 -4.88
N ILE A 365 -10.99 3.52 -5.94
CA ILE A 365 -12.39 3.08 -5.88
C ILE A 365 -12.51 1.83 -5.00
N TRP A 366 -11.56 0.90 -5.08
CA TRP A 366 -11.52 -0.27 -4.20
C TRP A 366 -11.45 0.13 -2.71
N TYR A 367 -10.56 1.07 -2.34
CA TYR A 367 -10.48 1.58 -0.97
C TYR A 367 -11.79 2.23 -0.52
N LEU A 368 -12.38 3.07 -1.34
CA LEU A 368 -13.67 3.71 -1.06
C LEU A 368 -14.78 2.68 -0.86
N THR A 369 -14.78 1.61 -1.63
CA THR A 369 -15.71 0.49 -1.50
C THR A 369 -15.53 -0.23 -0.17
N GLN A 370 -14.28 -0.45 0.28
CA GLN A 370 -14.02 -1.03 1.59
C GLN A 370 -14.44 -0.08 2.73
N MET A 371 -14.16 1.20 2.60
CA MET A 371 -14.62 2.21 3.55
C MET A 371 -16.15 2.20 3.69
N ARG A 372 -16.86 2.08 2.56
CA ARG A 372 -18.32 1.95 2.55
C ARG A 372 -18.79 0.65 3.20
N ARG A 373 -18.18 -0.46 2.86
CA ARG A 373 -18.53 -1.80 3.40
C ARG A 373 -18.49 -1.81 4.92
N TRP A 374 -17.50 -1.21 5.53
CA TRP A 374 -17.26 -1.26 6.97
C TRP A 374 -17.81 -0.05 7.73
N GLY A 375 -18.55 0.83 7.04
CA GLY A 375 -19.30 1.93 7.66
C GLY A 375 -18.50 3.23 7.86
N GLN A 376 -17.29 3.33 7.34
CA GLN A 376 -16.51 4.58 7.39
C GLN A 376 -17.12 5.66 6.47
N ILE A 377 -17.69 5.26 5.36
CA ILE A 377 -18.59 6.08 4.54
C ILE A 377 -20.00 5.63 4.89
N SER A 378 -20.72 6.43 5.68
CA SER A 378 -22.02 6.07 6.21
C SER A 378 -23.18 6.36 5.25
N ASP A 379 -23.05 7.41 4.44
CA ASP A 379 -24.06 7.80 3.49
C ASP A 379 -23.90 7.09 2.15
N GLU A 380 -25.00 6.82 1.49
CA GLU A 380 -24.96 6.35 0.11
C GLU A 380 -24.45 7.46 -0.80
N GLN A 381 -23.45 7.12 -1.64
CA GLN A 381 -22.84 8.04 -2.58
C GLN A 381 -23.10 7.58 -4.02
N THR A 382 -23.09 8.53 -4.96
CA THR A 382 -23.22 8.23 -6.38
C THR A 382 -21.92 7.67 -6.96
N ASP A 383 -22.00 6.95 -8.08
CA ASP A 383 -20.81 6.51 -8.82
C ASP A 383 -19.91 7.68 -9.21
N ALA A 384 -20.50 8.83 -9.56
CA ALA A 384 -19.77 10.06 -9.86
C ALA A 384 -18.95 10.54 -8.68
N TRP A 385 -19.47 10.45 -7.46
CA TRP A 385 -18.73 10.83 -6.25
C TRP A 385 -17.48 9.97 -6.06
N TYR A 386 -17.60 8.64 -6.23
CA TYR A 386 -16.45 7.72 -6.14
C TYR A 386 -15.39 8.06 -7.19
N ALA A 387 -15.83 8.29 -8.43
CA ALA A 387 -14.93 8.67 -9.53
C ALA A 387 -14.23 10.02 -9.27
N ASP A 388 -14.94 11.00 -8.74
CA ASP A 388 -14.40 12.34 -8.46
C ASP A 388 -13.36 12.29 -7.34
N VAL A 389 -13.58 11.53 -6.27
CA VAL A 389 -12.60 11.34 -5.21
C VAL A 389 -11.36 10.64 -5.75
N ALA A 390 -11.52 9.57 -6.51
CA ALA A 390 -10.41 8.84 -7.12
C ALA A 390 -9.53 9.74 -7.98
N LYS A 391 -10.14 10.59 -8.82
CA LYS A 391 -9.43 11.53 -9.70
C LYS A 391 -8.74 12.67 -8.96
N LYS A 392 -9.27 13.08 -7.82
CA LYS A 392 -8.62 14.10 -6.98
C LYS A 392 -7.36 13.58 -6.30
N VAL A 393 -7.34 12.31 -5.92
CA VAL A 393 -6.27 11.72 -5.12
C VAL A 393 -5.22 11.05 -5.99
N TYR A 394 -5.62 10.18 -6.90
CA TYR A 394 -4.72 9.43 -7.77
C TYR A 394 -4.41 10.22 -9.03
N ARG A 395 -3.11 10.41 -9.30
CA ARG A 395 -2.63 11.30 -10.35
C ARG A 395 -1.78 10.54 -11.39
N PRO A 396 -2.43 9.68 -12.21
CA PRO A 396 -1.73 8.99 -13.30
C PRO A 396 -1.21 9.95 -14.38
N ASP A 397 -1.73 11.17 -14.47
CA ASP A 397 -1.20 12.23 -15.35
C ASP A 397 0.24 12.60 -14.99
N ILE A 398 0.55 12.78 -13.70
CA ILE A 398 1.91 13.07 -13.20
C ILE A 398 2.82 11.85 -13.43
N TYR A 399 2.33 10.64 -13.12
CA TYR A 399 3.05 9.40 -13.37
C TYR A 399 3.45 9.25 -14.84
N MET A 400 2.52 9.48 -15.75
CA MET A 400 2.77 9.37 -17.19
C MET A 400 3.73 10.44 -17.71
N ALA A 401 3.69 11.65 -17.16
CA ALA A 401 4.68 12.68 -17.47
C ALA A 401 6.09 12.24 -17.04
N ALA A 402 6.21 11.61 -15.86
CA ALA A 402 7.47 11.05 -15.37
C ALA A 402 7.97 9.92 -16.29
N VAL A 403 7.11 8.98 -16.67
CA VAL A 403 7.47 7.85 -17.56
C VAL A 403 7.93 8.34 -18.93
N LYS A 404 7.20 9.26 -19.54
CA LYS A 404 7.57 9.80 -20.87
C LYS A 404 8.95 10.45 -20.86
N SER A 405 9.22 11.25 -19.84
CA SER A 405 10.51 11.94 -19.72
C SER A 405 11.68 11.00 -19.36
N LEU A 406 11.43 9.75 -18.94
CA LEU A 406 12.49 8.74 -18.75
C LEU A 406 12.87 8.02 -20.04
N ILE A 407 12.00 8.04 -21.05
CA ILE A 407 12.19 7.34 -22.32
C ILE A 407 12.90 8.26 -23.34
N GLU A 408 12.75 9.57 -23.22
CA GLU A 408 13.42 10.58 -24.02
C GLU A 408 14.88 10.81 -23.57
#